data_6e2e99e92d152f03d928cb682c3b8cd1
#
_entry.id   6e2e99e92d152f03d928cb682c3b8cd1
#
_cell.length_a   1.000
_cell.length_b   1.000
_cell.length_c   1.000
_cell.angle_alpha   90.00
_cell.angle_beta   90.00
_cell.angle_gamma   90.00
#
_symmetry.space_group_name_H-M   'P 1'
#
loop_
_entity.id
_entity.type
_entity.pdbx_description
1 polymer ?
#
loop_
_entity_poly.entity_id
_entity_poly.type
_entity_poly.pdbx_seq_one_letter_code
_entity_poly.pdbx_strand_id
1 'polypeptide(L)'
;MKNKMIAGLIVLVFALAVSAYAQAPTYVGSGKCQICHKTEKQGQQYPIWEKSNHSKSFAALSSPGAAANAQALGVKDPTPDAKCLKCHAPVAEFKAEGVTCEACHGAGSDYKSLSVMKAKDEAVKKGLQLMEGPEAIKTWCLTCHKDAHGKTFDFAAYWDKIKHPIPAK
;
A
#
# COMPACT_ATOMS: atom_id res chain seq x y z
N MET A 1 -49.08 55.72 30.49
CA MET A 1 -49.13 54.50 29.68
C MET A 1 -47.67 54.10 29.46
N LYS A 2 -47.18 53.02 30.07
CA LYS A 2 -45.77 52.59 30.09
C LYS A 2 -45.63 51.43 29.13
N ASN A 3 -44.97 51.62 27.98
CA ASN A 3 -44.61 50.57 27.05
C ASN A 3 -43.38 49.79 27.60
N LYS A 4 -43.58 48.57 27.99
CA LYS A 4 -42.50 47.66 28.31
C LYS A 4 -42.04 47.00 27.02
N MET A 5 -40.88 47.42 26.53
CA MET A 5 -40.15 46.69 25.46
C MET A 5 -39.53 45.45 26.07
N ILE A 6 -39.99 44.29 25.68
CA ILE A 6 -39.39 42.99 25.98
C ILE A 6 -38.33 42.75 24.92
N ALA A 7 -37.09 42.95 25.30
CA ALA A 7 -35.95 42.55 24.46
C ALA A 7 -35.80 41.02 24.52
N GLY A 8 -36.18 40.33 23.45
CA GLY A 8 -35.95 38.92 23.29
C GLY A 8 -34.49 38.64 23.00
N LEU A 9 -33.82 38.02 23.95
CA LEU A 9 -32.46 37.55 23.80
C LEU A 9 -32.45 36.26 22.93
N ILE A 10 -32.16 36.43 21.64
CA ILE A 10 -31.95 35.28 20.76
C ILE A 10 -30.54 34.72 21.05
N VAL A 11 -30.49 33.65 21.83
CA VAL A 11 -29.26 32.84 22.02
C VAL A 11 -29.10 32.01 20.78
N LEU A 12 -28.22 32.47 19.86
CA LEU A 12 -27.80 31.72 18.70
C LEU A 12 -26.83 30.61 19.15
N VAL A 13 -27.35 29.43 19.41
CA VAL A 13 -26.52 28.25 19.68
C VAL A 13 -25.87 27.82 18.35
N PHE A 14 -24.65 28.27 18.13
CA PHE A 14 -23.80 27.72 17.07
C PHE A 14 -23.40 26.29 17.49
N ALA A 15 -24.15 25.29 17.04
CA ALA A 15 -23.73 23.91 17.09
C ALA A 15 -22.54 23.76 16.17
N LEU A 16 -21.33 23.82 16.71
CA LEU A 16 -20.11 23.40 16.02
C LEU A 16 -20.24 21.89 15.77
N ALA A 17 -20.76 21.53 14.62
CA ALA A 17 -20.64 20.17 14.08
C ALA A 17 -19.16 19.93 13.83
N VAL A 18 -18.44 19.40 14.81
CA VAL A 18 -17.10 18.85 14.62
C VAL A 18 -17.32 17.58 13.80
N SER A 19 -17.28 17.74 12.47
CA SER A 19 -17.17 16.60 11.58
C SER A 19 -15.87 15.90 11.94
N ALA A 20 -15.96 14.77 12.63
CA ALA A 20 -14.82 13.88 12.83
C ALA A 20 -14.45 13.36 11.44
N TYR A 21 -13.54 14.07 10.77
CA TYR A 21 -12.92 13.56 9.57
C TYR A 21 -12.14 12.31 9.99
N ALA A 22 -12.68 11.14 9.65
CA ALA A 22 -11.92 9.91 9.77
C ALA A 22 -10.64 10.11 8.95
N GLN A 23 -9.51 10.13 9.63
CA GLN A 23 -8.22 10.29 8.97
C GLN A 23 -8.02 9.08 8.07
N ALA A 24 -7.63 9.31 6.80
CA ALA A 24 -7.34 8.23 5.88
C ALA A 24 -6.23 7.34 6.44
N PRO A 25 -6.30 6.02 6.23
CA PRO A 25 -5.25 5.10 6.64
C PRO A 25 -3.89 5.54 6.08
N THR A 26 -2.84 5.38 6.89
CA THR A 26 -1.47 5.74 6.52
C THR A 26 -0.61 4.50 6.35
N TYR A 27 0.41 4.61 5.51
CA TYR A 27 1.41 3.57 5.35
C TYR A 27 2.30 3.49 6.58
N VAL A 28 2.77 2.29 6.92
CA VAL A 28 3.53 2.03 8.15
C VAL A 28 4.87 1.33 7.91
N GLY A 29 5.13 0.91 6.66
CA GLY A 29 6.34 0.22 6.25
C GLY A 29 6.33 -1.27 6.52
N SER A 30 7.04 -2.03 5.67
CA SER A 30 7.09 -3.50 5.72
C SER A 30 7.67 -4.03 7.03
N GLY A 31 8.54 -3.28 7.69
CA GLY A 31 9.09 -3.64 9.01
C GLY A 31 8.03 -3.84 10.10
N LYS A 32 6.86 -3.18 9.99
CA LYS A 32 5.74 -3.41 10.93
C LYS A 32 5.03 -4.73 10.67
N CYS A 33 5.04 -5.21 9.44
CA CYS A 33 4.48 -6.51 9.06
C CYS A 33 5.39 -7.67 9.52
N GLN A 34 6.72 -7.46 9.48
CA GLN A 34 7.73 -8.42 9.92
C GLN A 34 7.46 -8.96 11.32
N ILE A 35 6.96 -8.13 12.24
CA ILE A 35 6.76 -8.48 13.65
C ILE A 35 5.94 -9.79 13.78
N CYS A 36 4.93 -9.97 12.94
CA CYS A 36 4.05 -11.15 12.96
C CYS A 36 4.30 -12.09 11.77
N HIS A 37 4.72 -11.59 10.60
CA HIS A 37 4.74 -12.35 9.35
C HIS A 37 6.12 -12.93 8.98
N LYS A 38 7.03 -13.13 9.96
CA LYS A 38 8.39 -13.65 9.71
C LYS A 38 8.58 -15.13 9.97
N THR A 39 7.69 -15.78 10.74
CA THR A 39 7.87 -17.17 11.17
C THR A 39 7.18 -18.16 10.24
N GLU A 40 7.62 -19.42 10.24
CA GLU A 40 6.98 -20.50 9.49
C GLU A 40 5.51 -20.67 9.86
N LYS A 41 5.20 -20.61 11.16
CA LYS A 41 3.83 -20.70 11.67
C LYS A 41 2.92 -19.61 11.07
N GLN A 42 3.48 -18.46 10.73
CA GLN A 42 2.75 -17.33 10.14
C GLN A 42 2.83 -17.32 8.60
N GLY A 43 3.56 -18.26 7.98
CA GLY A 43 3.65 -18.38 6.53
C GLY A 43 4.81 -17.64 5.89
N GLN A 44 5.77 -17.10 6.66
CA GLN A 44 7.01 -16.48 6.18
C GLN A 44 6.83 -15.39 5.11
N GLN A 45 5.71 -14.65 5.12
CA GLN A 45 5.41 -13.65 4.10
C GLN A 45 6.53 -12.62 3.99
N TYR A 46 7.02 -12.10 5.11
CA TYR A 46 8.08 -11.11 5.13
C TYR A 46 9.42 -11.66 4.56
N PRO A 47 9.96 -12.81 4.98
CA PRO A 47 11.17 -13.38 4.37
C PRO A 47 11.04 -13.69 2.87
N ILE A 48 9.86 -14.07 2.37
CA ILE A 48 9.62 -14.29 0.94
C ILE A 48 9.71 -12.95 0.20
N TRP A 49 9.02 -11.92 0.69
CA TRP A 49 9.09 -10.59 0.13
C TRP A 49 10.51 -10.01 0.17
N GLU A 50 11.21 -10.10 1.31
CA GLU A 50 12.55 -9.55 1.51
C GLU A 50 13.58 -10.12 0.52
N LYS A 51 13.45 -11.40 0.16
CA LYS A 51 14.30 -12.08 -0.83
C LYS A 51 13.90 -11.76 -2.27
N SER A 52 12.71 -11.26 -2.51
CA SER A 52 12.16 -11.01 -3.84
C SER A 52 12.79 -9.78 -4.51
N ASN A 53 12.54 -9.63 -5.81
CA ASN A 53 12.90 -8.43 -6.55
C ASN A 53 12.04 -7.22 -6.18
N HIS A 54 10.88 -7.41 -5.57
CA HIS A 54 10.01 -6.33 -5.14
C HIS A 54 10.68 -5.47 -4.05
N SER A 55 11.28 -6.09 -3.04
CA SER A 55 12.01 -5.35 -1.99
C SER A 55 13.24 -4.60 -2.50
N LYS A 56 13.75 -4.97 -3.68
CA LYS A 56 14.95 -4.40 -4.31
C LYS A 56 14.63 -3.46 -5.47
N SER A 57 13.35 -3.26 -5.78
CA SER A 57 12.93 -2.58 -7.00
C SER A 57 13.35 -1.11 -7.07
N PHE A 58 13.34 -0.38 -5.94
CA PHE A 58 13.86 0.98 -5.91
C PHE A 58 15.38 1.02 -6.13
N ALA A 59 16.14 0.16 -5.45
CA ALA A 59 17.58 0.09 -5.64
C ALA A 59 17.97 -0.27 -7.08
N ALA A 60 17.13 -1.04 -7.78
CA ALA A 60 17.35 -1.38 -9.18
C ALA A 60 17.36 -0.15 -10.11
N LEU A 61 16.73 0.97 -9.72
CA LEU A 61 16.76 2.23 -10.48
C LEU A 61 18.15 2.86 -10.56
N SER A 62 19.04 2.51 -9.64
CA SER A 62 20.45 2.96 -9.65
C SER A 62 21.39 1.95 -10.34
N SER A 63 20.87 0.87 -10.92
CA SER A 63 21.68 -0.13 -11.61
C SER A 63 22.15 0.35 -12.99
N PRO A 64 23.26 -0.16 -13.53
CA PRO A 64 23.73 0.19 -14.87
C PRO A 64 22.66 -0.01 -15.97
N GLY A 65 21.84 -1.05 -15.85
CA GLY A 65 20.76 -1.31 -16.82
C GLY A 65 19.58 -0.34 -16.73
N ALA A 66 19.43 0.37 -15.62
CA ALA A 66 18.33 1.33 -15.45
C ALA A 66 18.48 2.54 -16.37
N ALA A 67 19.68 2.98 -16.65
CA ALA A 67 19.95 4.15 -17.51
C ALA A 67 19.40 3.96 -18.94
N ALA A 68 19.59 2.78 -19.54
CA ALA A 68 19.09 2.49 -20.88
C ALA A 68 17.54 2.48 -20.91
N ASN A 69 16.91 1.87 -19.91
CA ASN A 69 15.45 1.86 -19.79
C ASN A 69 14.89 3.28 -19.54
N ALA A 70 15.56 4.08 -18.72
CA ALA A 70 15.20 5.46 -18.45
C ALA A 70 15.26 6.32 -19.72
N GLN A 71 16.35 6.19 -20.48
CA GLN A 71 16.54 6.88 -21.76
C GLN A 71 15.43 6.55 -22.77
N ALA A 72 15.07 5.26 -22.89
CA ALA A 72 13.98 4.83 -23.77
C ALA A 72 12.61 5.46 -23.40
N LEU A 73 12.43 5.84 -22.13
CA LEU A 73 11.23 6.50 -21.62
C LEU A 73 11.35 8.04 -21.59
N GLY A 74 12.46 8.59 -22.07
CA GLY A 74 12.75 10.03 -22.01
C GLY A 74 12.97 10.54 -20.58
N VAL A 75 13.46 9.67 -19.68
CA VAL A 75 13.75 9.97 -18.27
C VAL A 75 15.25 10.14 -18.10
N LYS A 76 15.66 11.29 -17.53
CA LYS A 76 17.08 11.58 -17.30
C LYS A 76 17.64 10.89 -16.06
N ASP A 77 16.88 10.92 -14.95
CA ASP A 77 17.23 10.24 -13.70
C ASP A 77 15.99 9.45 -13.22
N PRO A 78 16.07 8.11 -13.22
CA PRO A 78 14.93 7.29 -12.85
C PRO A 78 14.61 7.30 -11.34
N THR A 79 15.56 7.68 -10.48
CA THR A 79 15.39 7.58 -9.03
C THR A 79 14.38 8.56 -8.43
N PRO A 80 14.23 9.81 -8.91
CA PRO A 80 13.14 10.70 -8.47
C PRO A 80 11.94 10.69 -9.41
N ASP A 81 12.01 10.05 -10.58
CA ASP A 81 10.99 10.21 -11.62
C ASP A 81 9.73 9.41 -11.33
N ALA A 82 8.58 10.09 -11.32
CA ALA A 82 7.28 9.48 -11.03
C ALA A 82 6.89 8.37 -12.01
N LYS A 83 7.37 8.40 -13.27
CA LYS A 83 7.12 7.32 -14.24
C LYS A 83 7.76 6.01 -13.79
N CYS A 84 8.90 6.08 -13.10
CA CYS A 84 9.61 4.94 -12.58
C CYS A 84 9.07 4.54 -11.20
N LEU A 85 8.90 5.53 -10.31
CA LEU A 85 8.50 5.30 -8.93
C LEU A 85 7.13 4.66 -8.79
N LYS A 86 6.18 4.95 -9.68
CA LYS A 86 4.83 4.33 -9.66
C LYS A 86 4.84 2.81 -9.63
N CYS A 87 5.90 2.17 -10.16
CA CYS A 87 6.06 0.72 -10.18
C CYS A 87 7.20 0.25 -9.27
N HIS A 88 8.30 1.01 -9.19
CA HIS A 88 9.49 0.62 -8.45
C HIS A 88 9.46 1.00 -6.96
N ALA A 89 8.64 1.97 -6.58
CA ALA A 89 8.46 2.41 -5.21
C ALA A 89 7.09 3.11 -5.03
N PRO A 90 5.97 2.38 -5.19
CA PRO A 90 4.63 2.97 -5.22
C PRO A 90 4.20 3.60 -3.89
N VAL A 91 4.85 3.26 -2.79
CA VAL A 91 4.63 3.87 -1.47
C VAL A 91 5.77 4.86 -1.20
N ALA A 92 5.49 6.15 -1.47
CA ALA A 92 6.52 7.20 -1.48
C ALA A 92 7.24 7.35 -0.13
N GLU A 93 6.52 7.22 0.99
CA GLU A 93 7.05 7.32 2.35
C GLU A 93 8.08 6.23 2.66
N PHE A 94 7.97 5.08 1.99
CA PHE A 94 8.84 3.90 2.17
C PHE A 94 9.55 3.50 0.89
N LYS A 95 9.86 4.45 0.01
CA LYS A 95 10.46 4.19 -1.31
C LYS A 95 11.73 3.33 -1.26
N ALA A 96 12.54 3.46 -0.21
CA ALA A 96 13.76 2.66 -0.05
C ALA A 96 13.48 1.15 0.09
N GLU A 97 12.27 0.76 0.50
CA GLU A 97 11.83 -0.63 0.61
C GLU A 97 11.34 -1.22 -0.74
N GLY A 98 11.30 -0.41 -1.80
CA GLY A 98 10.80 -0.82 -3.12
C GLY A 98 9.27 -0.99 -3.16
N VAL A 99 8.81 -2.09 -3.73
CA VAL A 99 7.39 -2.49 -3.71
C VAL A 99 7.11 -3.17 -2.37
N THR A 100 6.56 -2.40 -1.43
CA THR A 100 6.29 -2.84 -0.05
C THR A 100 5.13 -3.83 0.05
N CYS A 101 4.95 -4.44 1.22
CA CYS A 101 3.76 -5.23 1.52
C CYS A 101 2.47 -4.42 1.26
N GLU A 102 2.48 -3.17 1.67
CA GLU A 102 1.33 -2.26 1.58
C GLU A 102 1.05 -1.78 0.15
N ALA A 103 2.00 -1.91 -0.77
CA ALA A 103 1.75 -1.66 -2.19
C ALA A 103 0.71 -2.61 -2.78
N CYS A 104 0.60 -3.82 -2.22
CA CYS A 104 -0.40 -4.82 -2.59
C CYS A 104 -1.57 -4.87 -1.60
N HIS A 105 -1.30 -4.68 -0.31
CA HIS A 105 -2.26 -4.91 0.76
C HIS A 105 -2.93 -3.65 1.30
N GLY A 106 -2.60 -2.46 0.78
CA GLY A 106 -3.14 -1.19 1.24
C GLY A 106 -2.47 -0.67 2.52
N ALA A 107 -2.79 0.57 2.89
CA ALA A 107 -2.19 1.26 4.04
C ALA A 107 -2.54 0.59 5.37
N GLY A 108 -1.51 0.21 6.14
CA GLY A 108 -1.61 -0.72 7.26
C GLY A 108 -1.99 -0.12 8.61
N SER A 109 -2.06 1.22 8.75
CA SER A 109 -2.26 1.85 10.07
C SER A 109 -3.43 1.27 10.85
N ASP A 110 -4.55 1.01 10.18
CA ASP A 110 -5.82 0.69 10.81
C ASP A 110 -6.03 -0.82 10.97
N TYR A 111 -5.38 -1.64 10.12
CA TYR A 111 -5.58 -3.10 10.19
C TYR A 111 -4.41 -3.90 10.78
N LYS A 112 -3.20 -3.31 10.92
CA LYS A 112 -1.99 -4.05 11.36
C LYS A 112 -2.04 -4.62 12.77
N SER A 113 -2.97 -4.19 13.62
CA SER A 113 -3.04 -4.69 15.00
C SER A 113 -3.43 -6.17 15.04
N LEU A 114 -2.86 -6.91 16.01
CA LEU A 114 -3.12 -8.35 16.15
C LEU A 114 -4.61 -8.67 16.33
N SER A 115 -5.34 -7.83 17.06
CA SER A 115 -6.78 -8.01 17.28
C SER A 115 -7.58 -7.91 15.99
N VAL A 116 -7.23 -6.95 15.13
CA VAL A 116 -7.87 -6.76 13.82
C VAL A 116 -7.47 -7.87 12.86
N MET A 117 -6.18 -8.19 12.75
CA MET A 117 -5.67 -9.21 11.82
C MET A 117 -6.17 -10.64 12.12
N LYS A 118 -6.59 -10.93 13.34
CA LYS A 118 -7.25 -12.22 13.68
C LYS A 118 -8.66 -12.34 13.11
N ALA A 119 -9.28 -11.25 12.73
CA ALA A 119 -10.62 -11.20 12.16
C ALA A 119 -10.53 -10.68 10.72
N LYS A 120 -10.44 -11.58 9.73
CA LYS A 120 -10.27 -11.26 8.31
C LYS A 120 -11.21 -10.14 7.85
N ASP A 121 -12.49 -10.27 8.15
CA ASP A 121 -13.51 -9.31 7.69
C ASP A 121 -13.32 -7.92 8.32
N GLU A 122 -12.88 -7.85 9.56
CA GLU A 122 -12.54 -6.58 10.21
C GLU A 122 -11.29 -5.95 9.58
N ALA A 123 -10.28 -6.76 9.26
CA ALA A 123 -9.08 -6.26 8.59
C ALA A 123 -9.42 -5.67 7.20
N VAL A 124 -10.28 -6.35 6.44
CA VAL A 124 -10.76 -5.87 5.13
C VAL A 124 -11.57 -4.57 5.28
N LYS A 125 -12.50 -4.48 6.24
CA LYS A 125 -13.24 -3.24 6.53
C LYS A 125 -12.31 -2.08 6.90
N LYS A 126 -11.15 -2.37 7.48
CA LYS A 126 -10.13 -1.39 7.85
C LYS A 126 -9.07 -1.15 6.78
N GLY A 127 -9.33 -1.59 5.56
CA GLY A 127 -8.51 -1.27 4.39
C GLY A 127 -7.52 -2.33 3.95
N LEU A 128 -7.50 -3.53 4.59
CA LEU A 128 -6.70 -4.63 4.07
C LEU A 128 -7.23 -5.07 2.70
N GLN A 129 -6.40 -4.94 1.68
CA GLN A 129 -6.71 -5.43 0.34
C GLN A 129 -6.31 -6.90 0.20
N LEU A 130 -7.26 -7.72 -0.22
CA LEU A 130 -7.05 -9.12 -0.53
C LEU A 130 -7.46 -9.36 -1.98
N MET A 131 -6.53 -9.88 -2.76
CA MET A 131 -6.80 -10.32 -4.12
C MET A 131 -7.16 -11.80 -4.05
N GLU A 132 -8.43 -12.10 -4.26
CA GLU A 132 -8.93 -13.47 -4.17
C GLU A 132 -8.99 -14.12 -5.56
N GLY A 133 -8.25 -15.20 -5.71
CA GLY A 133 -8.18 -15.98 -6.94
C GLY A 133 -7.14 -15.48 -7.96
N PRO A 134 -6.73 -16.36 -8.88
CA PRO A 134 -5.64 -16.10 -9.82
C PRO A 134 -5.87 -14.88 -10.72
N GLU A 135 -7.10 -14.67 -11.19
CA GLU A 135 -7.41 -13.57 -12.10
C GLU A 135 -7.34 -12.20 -11.42
N ALA A 136 -7.81 -12.08 -10.16
CA ALA A 136 -7.70 -10.85 -9.40
C ALA A 136 -6.23 -10.51 -9.11
N ILE A 137 -5.44 -11.51 -8.72
CA ILE A 137 -4.00 -11.37 -8.50
C ILE A 137 -3.29 -10.92 -9.78
N LYS A 138 -3.55 -11.62 -10.90
CA LYS A 138 -2.97 -11.30 -12.21
C LYS A 138 -3.31 -9.86 -12.63
N THR A 139 -4.56 -9.46 -12.49
CA THR A 139 -5.01 -8.10 -12.79
C THR A 139 -4.24 -7.07 -11.97
N TRP A 140 -4.04 -7.33 -10.69
CA TRP A 140 -3.24 -6.45 -9.84
C TRP A 140 -1.77 -6.39 -10.30
N CYS A 141 -1.14 -7.53 -10.59
CA CYS A 141 0.23 -7.56 -11.11
C CYS A 141 0.39 -6.72 -12.39
N LEU A 142 -0.60 -6.77 -13.28
CA LEU A 142 -0.58 -6.05 -14.54
C LEU A 142 -0.69 -4.51 -14.40
N THR A 143 -0.98 -3.98 -13.22
CA THR A 143 -0.92 -2.53 -12.98
C THR A 143 0.50 -1.97 -13.16
N CYS A 144 1.52 -2.80 -12.91
CA CYS A 144 2.93 -2.46 -13.10
C CYS A 144 3.60 -3.31 -14.19
N HIS A 145 3.21 -4.58 -14.35
CA HIS A 145 3.86 -5.52 -15.24
C HIS A 145 3.28 -5.57 -16.66
N LYS A 146 2.31 -4.73 -16.98
CA LYS A 146 1.80 -4.62 -18.35
C LYS A 146 2.86 -3.93 -19.23
N ASP A 147 3.40 -4.69 -20.18
CA ASP A 147 4.38 -4.22 -21.18
C ASP A 147 5.62 -3.51 -20.56
N ALA A 148 5.94 -3.83 -19.32
CA ALA A 148 7.05 -3.21 -18.60
C ALA A 148 8.37 -3.48 -19.31
N HIS A 149 9.03 -2.41 -19.75
CA HIS A 149 10.31 -2.47 -20.48
C HIS A 149 10.26 -3.35 -21.75
N GLY A 150 9.10 -3.41 -22.43
CA GLY A 150 8.92 -4.22 -23.64
C GLY A 150 8.99 -5.72 -23.41
N LYS A 151 8.80 -6.19 -22.17
CA LYS A 151 8.82 -7.61 -21.82
C LYS A 151 7.43 -8.15 -21.55
N THR A 152 7.14 -9.31 -22.10
CA THR A 152 5.92 -10.05 -21.78
C THR A 152 5.99 -10.57 -20.34
N PHE A 153 4.91 -10.36 -19.59
CA PHE A 153 4.79 -10.85 -18.21
C PHE A 153 4.19 -12.26 -18.18
N ASP A 154 5.00 -13.24 -17.78
CA ASP A 154 4.52 -14.60 -17.50
C ASP A 154 4.03 -14.66 -16.04
N PHE A 155 2.72 -14.53 -15.85
CA PHE A 155 2.12 -14.54 -14.52
C PHE A 155 2.44 -15.81 -13.72
N ALA A 156 2.35 -17.00 -14.34
CA ALA A 156 2.56 -18.26 -13.63
C ALA A 156 3.98 -18.38 -13.11
N ALA A 157 4.98 -18.09 -13.97
CA ALA A 157 6.39 -18.16 -13.61
C ALA A 157 6.81 -17.12 -12.55
N TYR A 158 6.19 -15.94 -12.56
CA TYR A 158 6.53 -14.87 -11.60
C TYR A 158 5.73 -14.96 -10.31
N TRP A 159 4.47 -15.44 -10.37
CA TRP A 159 3.67 -15.66 -9.17
C TRP A 159 4.33 -16.65 -8.21
N ASP A 160 4.91 -17.73 -8.72
CA ASP A 160 5.60 -18.73 -7.91
C ASP A 160 6.79 -18.16 -7.10
N LYS A 161 7.36 -17.04 -7.54
CA LYS A 161 8.50 -16.40 -6.87
C LYS A 161 8.10 -15.43 -5.76
N ILE A 162 6.86 -14.98 -5.74
CA ILE A 162 6.39 -13.97 -4.77
C ILE A 162 5.20 -14.43 -3.94
N LYS A 163 4.48 -15.46 -4.38
CA LYS A 163 3.37 -16.00 -3.59
C LYS A 163 3.85 -16.41 -2.20
N HIS A 164 3.06 -16.13 -1.23
CA HIS A 164 3.31 -16.53 0.14
C HIS A 164 2.08 -17.25 0.72
N PRO A 165 2.28 -18.23 1.61
CA PRO A 165 1.17 -19.03 2.14
C PRO A 165 0.28 -18.19 3.05
N ILE A 166 -1.00 -18.55 3.07
CA ILE A 166 -1.93 -18.12 4.12
C ILE A 166 -1.64 -18.99 5.35
N PRO A 167 -1.46 -18.41 6.55
CA PRO A 167 -1.25 -19.20 7.75
C PRO A 167 -2.36 -20.22 7.95
N ALA A 168 -2.00 -21.45 8.31
CA ALA A 168 -2.97 -22.45 8.73
C ALA A 168 -3.70 -21.94 9.99
N LYS A 169 -5.02 -22.11 10.02
CA LYS A 169 -5.85 -21.77 11.17
C LYS A 169 -5.62 -22.74 12.32
#